data_a01df23be64c392633eaedc3f3a1ffc7
#
_entry.id   a01df23be64c392633eaedc3f3a1ffc7
#
_cell.length_a   1.000
_cell.length_b   1.000
_cell.length_c   1.000
_cell.angle_alpha   90.00
_cell.angle_beta   90.00
_cell.angle_gamma   90.00
#
_symmetry.space_group_name_H-M   'P 1'
#
loop_
_entity.id
_entity.type
_entity.pdbx_description
1 polymer ?
#
loop_
_entity_poly.entity_id
_entity_poly.type
_entity_poly.pdbx_seq_one_letter_code
_entity_poly.pdbx_strand_id
1 'polypeptide(L)'
;VIAKIKKRPKGINIFIKSNLKLSKKDIGVSVSCDGVCLTLITIFGKVMEFYLSNETIKRSKFKFLKVKDKINLELPLKYRQKISGHICQGHIDTVGKISSIKIIDKSYLFEFEIDKKERLNLIEKASVCINGISLTISKLTKKGFQIWVIPHTYKLTNLSTLKKNSL
;
A
#
# COMPACT_ATOMS: atom_id res chain seq x y z
N VAL A 1 6.75 2.96 9.81
CA VAL A 1 6.32 4.35 10.02
C VAL A 1 7.28 5.30 9.29
N ILE A 2 6.77 6.32 8.61
CA ILE A 2 7.58 7.36 7.98
C ILE A 2 8.29 8.19 9.05
N ALA A 3 9.62 8.08 9.10
CA ALA A 3 10.44 8.81 10.06
C ALA A 3 10.87 10.19 9.55
N LYS A 4 11.13 10.32 8.22
CA LYS A 4 11.59 11.56 7.59
C LYS A 4 11.24 11.56 6.10
N ILE A 5 11.03 12.74 5.55
CA ILE A 5 10.91 13.00 4.12
C ILE A 5 11.91 14.08 3.74
N LYS A 6 12.73 13.86 2.70
CA LYS A 6 13.72 14.81 2.20
C LYS A 6 13.45 15.11 0.72
N LYS A 7 13.21 16.37 0.38
CA LYS A 7 13.04 16.80 -1.02
C LYS A 7 14.33 16.60 -1.81
N ARG A 8 14.20 16.26 -3.08
CA ARG A 8 15.27 16.13 -4.07
C ARG A 8 14.85 16.85 -5.36
N PRO A 9 15.77 17.22 -6.24
CA PRO A 9 15.42 17.97 -7.47
C PRO A 9 14.40 17.26 -8.36
N LYS A 10 14.42 15.91 -8.41
CA LYS A 10 13.54 15.10 -9.27
C LYS A 10 12.71 14.07 -8.50
N GLY A 11 12.39 14.35 -7.23
CA GLY A 11 11.63 13.43 -6.39
C GLY A 11 11.79 13.69 -4.90
N ILE A 12 11.65 12.64 -4.10
CA ILE A 12 11.87 12.67 -2.64
C ILE A 12 12.60 11.43 -2.18
N ASN A 13 13.36 11.56 -1.08
CA ASN A 13 13.77 10.40 -0.30
C ASN A 13 12.85 10.28 0.91
N ILE A 14 12.37 9.08 1.15
CA ILE A 14 11.61 8.74 2.35
C ILE A 14 12.44 7.82 3.24
N PHE A 15 12.31 8.00 4.54
CA PHE A 15 12.97 7.20 5.56
C PHE A 15 11.90 6.48 6.36
N ILE A 16 11.92 5.15 6.34
CA ILE A 16 10.91 4.30 6.97
C ILE A 16 11.53 3.55 8.13
N LYS A 17 11.03 3.78 9.34
CA LYS A 17 11.39 2.99 10.52
C LYS A 17 10.54 1.73 10.57
N SER A 18 11.20 0.55 10.62
CA SER A 18 10.54 -0.75 10.64
C SER A 18 11.34 -1.78 11.43
N ASN A 19 10.68 -2.87 11.81
CA ASN A 19 11.31 -4.06 12.40
C ASN A 19 11.57 -5.16 11.35
N LEU A 20 11.42 -4.89 10.05
CA LEU A 20 11.82 -5.83 9.00
C LEU A 20 13.31 -6.17 9.15
N LYS A 21 13.62 -7.46 9.01
CA LYS A 21 14.99 -7.98 9.10
C LYS A 21 15.70 -7.75 7.77
N LEU A 22 16.14 -6.53 7.52
CA LEU A 22 16.99 -6.15 6.40
C LEU A 22 18.32 -5.62 6.94
N SER A 23 19.38 -5.77 6.16
CA SER A 23 20.75 -5.38 6.48
C SER A 23 21.39 -4.64 5.31
N LYS A 24 22.64 -4.20 5.47
CA LYS A 24 23.40 -3.59 4.37
C LYS A 24 23.58 -4.50 3.16
N LYS A 25 23.53 -5.83 3.35
CA LYS A 25 23.62 -6.83 2.26
C LYS A 25 22.38 -6.82 1.36
N ASP A 26 21.26 -6.27 1.85
CA ASP A 26 19.99 -6.21 1.15
C ASP A 26 19.80 -4.87 0.39
N ILE A 27 20.82 -4.01 0.36
CA ILE A 27 20.79 -2.77 -0.44
C ILE A 27 20.59 -3.15 -1.92
N GLY A 28 19.65 -2.47 -2.59
CA GLY A 28 19.23 -2.79 -3.95
C GLY A 28 18.00 -3.70 -4.03
N VAL A 29 17.57 -4.31 -2.91
CA VAL A 29 16.35 -5.13 -2.92
C VAL A 29 15.10 -4.26 -3.10
N SER A 30 14.12 -4.79 -3.82
CA SER A 30 12.80 -4.17 -3.93
C SER A 30 11.96 -4.50 -2.71
N VAL A 31 11.32 -3.49 -2.15
CA VAL A 31 10.35 -3.63 -1.04
C VAL A 31 9.03 -3.02 -1.49
N SER A 32 7.93 -3.75 -1.33
CA SER A 32 6.60 -3.20 -1.53
C SER A 32 6.26 -2.28 -0.36
N CYS A 33 6.06 -1.00 -0.64
CA CYS A 33 5.70 0.04 0.33
C CYS A 33 4.28 0.53 0.00
N ASP A 34 3.27 0.13 0.77
CA ASP A 34 1.85 0.35 0.43
C ASP A 34 1.51 -0.06 -1.01
N GLY A 35 2.07 -1.18 -1.47
CA GLY A 35 1.87 -1.67 -2.83
C GLY A 35 2.76 -1.02 -3.89
N VAL A 36 3.57 -0.03 -3.54
CA VAL A 36 4.54 0.59 -4.46
C VAL A 36 5.88 -0.12 -4.35
N CYS A 37 6.40 -0.64 -5.46
CA CYS A 37 7.73 -1.23 -5.53
C CYS A 37 8.80 -0.14 -5.42
N LEU A 38 9.55 -0.15 -4.31
CA LEU A 38 10.64 0.79 -4.06
C LEU A 38 11.96 0.05 -3.81
N THR A 39 13.06 0.58 -4.34
CA THR A 39 14.40 0.02 -4.13
C THR A 39 15.00 0.56 -2.85
N LEU A 40 15.49 -0.33 -1.98
CA LEU A 40 16.22 0.03 -0.78
C LEU A 40 17.57 0.66 -1.15
N ILE A 41 17.78 1.93 -0.81
CA ILE A 41 19.02 2.66 -1.11
C ILE A 41 20.06 2.46 -0.01
N THR A 42 19.61 2.61 1.23
CA THR A 42 20.48 2.41 2.40
C THR A 42 19.67 2.07 3.64
N ILE A 43 20.34 1.55 4.65
CA ILE A 43 19.76 1.17 5.92
C ILE A 43 20.69 1.52 7.09
N PHE A 44 20.13 2.16 8.12
CA PHE A 44 20.80 2.48 9.38
C PHE A 44 19.96 1.96 10.55
N GLY A 45 20.43 0.89 11.17
CA GLY A 45 19.66 0.21 12.21
C GLY A 45 18.29 -0.23 11.70
N LYS A 46 17.22 0.36 12.23
CA LYS A 46 15.83 0.08 11.84
C LYS A 46 15.26 1.08 10.82
N VAL A 47 16.05 1.97 10.27
CA VAL A 47 15.61 3.00 9.33
C VAL A 47 16.11 2.69 7.94
N MET A 48 15.19 2.54 7.01
CA MET A 48 15.40 2.26 5.60
C MET A 48 15.15 3.51 4.77
N GLU A 49 16.01 3.79 3.80
CA GLU A 49 15.88 4.90 2.88
C GLU A 49 15.47 4.41 1.48
N PHE A 50 14.49 5.06 0.89
CA PHE A 50 13.99 4.82 -0.46
C PHE A 50 13.89 6.13 -1.22
N TYR A 51 14.14 6.09 -2.54
CA TYR A 51 13.90 7.21 -3.44
C TYR A 51 12.60 7.01 -4.20
N LEU A 52 11.81 8.06 -4.26
CA LEU A 52 10.59 8.13 -5.08
C LEU A 52 10.80 9.17 -6.17
N SER A 53 10.68 8.75 -7.43
CA SER A 53 10.66 9.64 -8.57
C SER A 53 9.40 10.52 -8.58
N ASN A 54 9.41 11.61 -9.33
CA ASN A 54 8.21 12.42 -9.53
C ASN A 54 7.06 11.60 -10.16
N GLU A 55 7.37 10.64 -11.03
CA GLU A 55 6.37 9.75 -11.63
C GLU A 55 5.72 8.85 -10.58
N THR A 56 6.53 8.22 -9.70
CA THR A 56 6.03 7.40 -8.58
C THR A 56 5.13 8.23 -7.65
N ILE A 57 5.55 9.45 -7.32
CA ILE A 57 4.77 10.36 -6.47
C ILE A 57 3.44 10.72 -7.13
N LYS A 58 3.45 11.03 -8.43
CA LYS A 58 2.25 11.42 -9.19
C LYS A 58 1.22 10.30 -9.30
N ARG A 59 1.69 9.05 -9.50
CA ARG A 59 0.82 7.87 -9.69
C ARG A 59 0.33 7.24 -8.41
N SER A 60 0.88 7.61 -7.26
CA SER A 60 0.56 6.98 -5.99
C SER A 60 0.03 7.98 -4.96
N LYS A 61 -0.54 7.47 -3.88
CA LYS A 61 -0.94 8.29 -2.74
C LYS A 61 0.24 8.96 -2.03
N PHE A 62 1.47 8.63 -2.36
CA PHE A 62 2.67 9.24 -1.77
C PHE A 62 2.83 10.73 -2.04
N LYS A 63 2.05 11.29 -2.98
CA LYS A 63 1.87 12.74 -3.12
C LYS A 63 1.41 13.43 -1.81
N PHE A 64 0.67 12.70 -0.96
CA PHE A 64 0.09 13.20 0.28
C PHE A 64 0.80 12.69 1.53
N LEU A 65 1.92 11.98 1.37
CA LEU A 65 2.67 11.34 2.45
C LEU A 65 3.17 12.36 3.48
N LYS A 66 3.01 12.00 4.74
CA LYS A 66 3.47 12.81 5.89
C LYS A 66 4.38 12.00 6.81
N VAL A 67 5.23 12.71 7.55
CA VAL A 67 5.98 12.10 8.66
C VAL A 67 4.99 11.57 9.69
N LYS A 68 5.27 10.40 10.27
CA LYS A 68 4.45 9.58 11.16
C LYS A 68 3.36 8.74 10.48
N ASP A 69 3.14 8.85 9.16
CA ASP A 69 2.24 7.93 8.46
C ASP A 69 2.71 6.49 8.62
N LYS A 70 1.74 5.58 8.80
CA LYS A 70 2.00 4.14 8.81
C LYS A 70 1.99 3.62 7.37
N ILE A 71 2.98 2.81 7.04
CA ILE A 71 3.17 2.19 5.73
C ILE A 71 3.18 0.68 5.92
N ASN A 72 2.41 -0.04 5.12
CA ASN A 72 2.55 -1.49 5.00
C ASN A 72 3.82 -1.79 4.23
N LEU A 73 4.57 -2.78 4.67
CA LEU A 73 5.81 -3.19 4.04
C LEU A 73 5.77 -4.69 3.79
N GLU A 74 6.17 -5.09 2.58
CA GLU A 74 6.29 -6.49 2.20
C GLU A 74 7.63 -6.70 1.48
N LEU A 75 8.34 -7.76 1.88
CA LEU A 75 9.59 -8.18 1.24
C LEU A 75 9.28 -8.95 -0.06
N PRO A 76 10.20 -8.96 -1.03
CA PRO A 76 10.03 -9.77 -2.22
C PRO A 76 9.95 -11.25 -1.88
N LEU A 77 9.12 -11.98 -2.63
CA LEU A 77 9.01 -13.42 -2.51
C LEU A 77 10.35 -14.09 -2.80
N LYS A 78 10.70 -15.08 -1.99
CA LYS A 78 11.86 -15.94 -2.22
C LYS A 78 11.45 -17.18 -3.01
N TYR A 79 12.38 -17.74 -3.74
CA TYR A 79 12.16 -19.03 -4.42
C TYR A 79 11.68 -20.08 -3.41
N ARG A 80 10.69 -20.88 -3.80
CA ARG A 80 10.00 -21.89 -2.95
C ARG A 80 9.22 -21.34 -1.75
N GLN A 81 9.01 -20.03 -1.64
CA GLN A 81 8.14 -19.47 -0.61
C GLN A 81 6.66 -19.65 -1.01
N LYS A 82 5.80 -19.86 -0.01
CA LYS A 82 4.34 -19.90 -0.24
C LYS A 82 3.84 -18.52 -0.68
N ILE A 83 3.01 -18.50 -1.72
CA ILE A 83 2.31 -17.30 -2.16
C ILE A 83 1.02 -17.20 -1.33
N SER A 84 0.88 -16.13 -0.57
CA SER A 84 -0.34 -15.81 0.18
C SER A 84 -1.06 -14.65 -0.51
N GLY A 85 -2.31 -14.87 -0.92
CA GLY A 85 -3.08 -13.90 -1.70
C GLY A 85 -2.81 -14.05 -3.21
N HIS A 86 -2.45 -12.96 -3.88
CA HIS A 86 -2.13 -12.96 -5.31
C HIS A 86 -0.80 -12.22 -5.57
N ILE A 87 -0.23 -12.40 -6.75
CA ILE A 87 1.03 -11.78 -7.13
C ILE A 87 0.79 -10.31 -7.45
N CYS A 88 1.43 -9.42 -6.66
CA CYS A 88 1.40 -7.98 -6.86
C CYS A 88 2.80 -7.51 -7.28
N GLN A 89 2.91 -6.87 -8.45
CA GLN A 89 4.21 -6.42 -8.99
C GLN A 89 4.70 -5.09 -8.37
N GLY A 90 3.85 -4.40 -7.63
CA GLY A 90 4.18 -3.10 -7.04
C GLY A 90 4.04 -1.92 -7.98
N HIS A 91 3.29 -2.08 -9.07
CA HIS A 91 2.91 -1.02 -10.01
C HIS A 91 1.49 -0.55 -9.68
N ILE A 92 1.33 0.75 -9.50
CA ILE A 92 0.06 1.36 -9.11
C ILE A 92 -0.76 1.69 -10.35
N ASP A 93 -1.96 1.14 -10.42
CA ASP A 93 -2.92 1.44 -11.48
C ASP A 93 -3.61 2.77 -11.22
N THR A 94 -4.11 2.97 -9.99
CA THR A 94 -4.85 4.17 -9.61
C THR A 94 -4.78 4.45 -8.11
N VAL A 95 -5.25 5.62 -7.72
CA VAL A 95 -5.45 6.02 -6.33
C VAL A 95 -6.95 6.10 -6.06
N GLY A 96 -7.45 5.24 -5.20
CA GLY A 96 -8.84 5.24 -4.78
C GLY A 96 -9.07 6.10 -3.54
N LYS A 97 -10.30 6.58 -3.36
CA LYS A 97 -10.77 7.32 -2.20
C LYS A 97 -11.76 6.48 -1.41
N ILE A 98 -11.62 6.45 -0.09
CA ILE A 98 -12.58 5.78 0.78
C ILE A 98 -13.85 6.62 0.89
N SER A 99 -14.97 6.12 0.39
CA SER A 99 -16.28 6.76 0.50
C SER A 99 -16.99 6.42 1.80
N SER A 100 -16.85 5.18 2.28
CA SER A 100 -17.42 4.76 3.56
C SER A 100 -16.63 3.63 4.22
N ILE A 101 -16.71 3.57 5.55
CA ILE A 101 -16.26 2.44 6.37
C ILE A 101 -17.40 2.13 7.34
N LYS A 102 -17.87 0.88 7.35
CA LYS A 102 -18.92 0.40 8.26
C LYS A 102 -18.41 -0.80 9.04
N ILE A 103 -18.77 -0.91 10.30
CA ILE A 103 -18.50 -2.09 11.12
C ILE A 103 -19.76 -2.93 11.12
N ILE A 104 -19.66 -4.19 10.71
CA ILE A 104 -20.75 -5.14 10.63
C ILE A 104 -20.21 -6.48 11.16
N ASP A 105 -20.83 -7.03 12.19
CA ASP A 105 -20.46 -8.33 12.79
C ASP A 105 -18.97 -8.51 13.05
N LYS A 106 -18.34 -7.50 13.68
CA LYS A 106 -16.90 -7.43 13.98
C LYS A 106 -15.98 -7.26 12.76
N SER A 107 -16.50 -7.29 11.54
CA SER A 107 -15.75 -7.04 10.30
C SER A 107 -15.94 -5.61 9.81
N TYR A 108 -15.08 -5.17 8.91
CA TYR A 108 -15.09 -3.82 8.36
C TYR A 108 -15.45 -3.87 6.89
N LEU A 109 -16.53 -3.23 6.50
CA LEU A 109 -16.91 -3.02 5.11
C LEU A 109 -16.36 -1.68 4.66
N PHE A 110 -15.37 -1.71 3.78
CA PHE A 110 -14.84 -0.52 3.12
C PHE A 110 -15.49 -0.36 1.75
N GLU A 111 -15.81 0.86 1.40
CA GLU A 111 -16.23 1.24 0.05
C GLU A 111 -15.24 2.26 -0.52
N PHE A 112 -14.76 2.00 -1.73
CA PHE A 112 -13.82 2.83 -2.45
C PHE A 112 -14.47 3.44 -3.67
N GLU A 113 -14.16 4.71 -3.94
CA GLU A 113 -14.39 5.38 -5.22
C GLU A 113 -13.08 5.42 -6.00
N ILE A 114 -13.13 5.10 -7.29
CA ILE A 114 -12.00 5.15 -8.23
C ILE A 114 -12.45 5.76 -9.56
N ASP A 115 -11.50 6.09 -10.41
CA ASP A 115 -11.78 6.60 -11.74
C ASP A 115 -12.60 5.61 -12.56
N LYS A 116 -13.54 6.12 -13.36
CA LYS A 116 -14.44 5.31 -14.18
C LYS A 116 -13.69 4.35 -15.10
N LYS A 117 -12.57 4.79 -15.67
CA LYS A 117 -11.73 3.98 -16.54
C LYS A 117 -11.23 2.71 -15.82
N GLU A 118 -10.68 2.88 -14.61
CA GLU A 118 -10.13 1.77 -13.84
C GLU A 118 -11.23 0.86 -13.28
N ARG A 119 -12.41 1.44 -12.97
CA ARG A 119 -13.56 0.67 -12.53
C ARG A 119 -14.02 -0.37 -13.56
N LEU A 120 -13.89 -0.09 -14.86
CA LEU A 120 -14.27 -1.02 -15.94
C LEU A 120 -13.40 -2.29 -15.96
N ASN A 121 -12.22 -2.25 -15.36
CA ASN A 121 -11.30 -3.38 -15.25
C ASN A 121 -11.58 -4.27 -14.03
N LEU A 122 -12.53 -3.90 -13.17
CA LEU A 122 -12.82 -4.64 -11.94
C LEU A 122 -13.90 -5.70 -12.17
N ILE A 123 -13.70 -6.84 -11.50
CA ILE A 123 -14.64 -7.98 -11.53
C ILE A 123 -14.97 -8.34 -10.09
N GLU A 124 -16.25 -8.60 -9.80
CA GLU A 124 -16.65 -9.11 -8.48
C GLU A 124 -15.99 -10.46 -8.20
N LYS A 125 -15.59 -10.67 -6.95
CA LYS A 125 -14.85 -11.83 -6.48
C LYS A 125 -13.40 -11.93 -6.96
N ALA A 126 -12.94 -11.04 -7.85
CA ALA A 126 -11.53 -10.97 -8.20
C ALA A 126 -10.68 -10.41 -7.04
N SER A 127 -9.39 -10.69 -7.09
CA SER A 127 -8.40 -10.13 -6.17
C SER A 127 -8.08 -8.69 -6.53
N VAL A 128 -7.85 -7.87 -5.52
CA VAL A 128 -7.39 -6.48 -5.62
C VAL A 128 -6.31 -6.21 -4.59
N CYS A 129 -5.28 -5.49 -4.97
CA CYS A 129 -4.21 -5.07 -4.06
C CYS A 129 -4.44 -3.64 -3.58
N ILE A 130 -4.72 -3.45 -2.30
CA ILE A 130 -4.95 -2.13 -1.69
C ILE A 130 -3.87 -1.87 -0.65
N ASN A 131 -3.07 -0.82 -0.86
CA ASN A 131 -1.93 -0.51 0.00
C ASN A 131 -1.01 -1.72 0.26
N GLY A 132 -0.77 -2.54 -0.78
CA GLY A 132 0.04 -3.75 -0.69
C GLY A 132 -0.66 -4.94 -0.03
N ILE A 133 -1.96 -4.85 0.24
CA ILE A 133 -2.73 -5.92 0.88
C ILE A 133 -3.59 -6.61 -0.18
N SER A 134 -3.42 -7.93 -0.33
CA SER A 134 -4.28 -8.75 -1.19
C SER A 134 -5.66 -8.92 -0.56
N LEU A 135 -6.69 -8.46 -1.24
CA LEU A 135 -8.08 -8.47 -0.79
C LEU A 135 -9.00 -8.94 -1.92
N THR A 136 -10.24 -9.23 -1.60
CA THR A 136 -11.25 -9.67 -2.57
C THR A 136 -12.32 -8.60 -2.74
N ILE A 137 -12.66 -8.28 -3.98
CA ILE A 137 -13.79 -7.41 -4.32
C ILE A 137 -15.08 -8.15 -3.95
N SER A 138 -15.80 -7.65 -2.95
CA SER A 138 -17.05 -8.26 -2.52
C SER A 138 -18.26 -7.83 -3.38
N LYS A 139 -18.22 -6.60 -3.87
CA LYS A 139 -19.29 -6.01 -4.68
C LYS A 139 -18.78 -4.84 -5.51
N LEU A 140 -19.23 -4.69 -6.74
CA LEU A 140 -19.05 -3.47 -7.54
C LEU A 140 -20.12 -2.45 -7.19
N THR A 141 -19.77 -1.16 -7.15
CA THR A 141 -20.69 -0.05 -6.95
C THR A 141 -20.70 0.88 -8.16
N LYS A 142 -21.60 1.87 -8.18
CA LYS A 142 -21.66 2.83 -9.29
C LYS A 142 -20.34 3.61 -9.48
N LYS A 143 -19.61 3.87 -8.39
CA LYS A 143 -18.38 4.68 -8.40
C LYS A 143 -17.09 3.91 -8.09
N GLY A 144 -17.18 2.60 -7.82
CA GLY A 144 -16.03 1.81 -7.46
C GLY A 144 -16.39 0.42 -6.96
N PHE A 145 -15.97 0.05 -5.76
CA PHE A 145 -16.15 -1.30 -5.23
C PHE A 145 -16.12 -1.35 -3.70
N GLN A 146 -16.55 -2.49 -3.16
CA GLN A 146 -16.51 -2.80 -1.73
C GLN A 146 -15.60 -3.99 -1.46
N ILE A 147 -14.98 -3.99 -0.28
CA ILE A 147 -14.24 -5.11 0.29
C ILE A 147 -14.67 -5.35 1.73
N TRP A 148 -14.55 -6.59 2.17
CA TRP A 148 -14.65 -6.95 3.57
C TRP A 148 -13.26 -7.17 4.15
N VAL A 149 -13.00 -6.58 5.32
CA VAL A 149 -11.75 -6.70 6.04
C VAL A 149 -12.02 -7.34 7.40
N ILE A 150 -11.43 -8.51 7.65
CA ILE A 150 -11.53 -9.18 8.95
C ILE A 150 -10.74 -8.43 10.02
N PRO A 151 -11.08 -8.57 11.32
CA PRO A 151 -10.41 -7.85 12.42
C PRO A 151 -8.89 -8.05 12.45
N HIS A 152 -8.41 -9.24 12.12
CA HIS A 152 -6.99 -9.55 12.06
C HIS A 152 -6.25 -8.68 11.04
N THR A 153 -6.70 -8.67 9.79
CA THR A 153 -6.13 -7.84 8.70
C THR A 153 -6.21 -6.36 9.03
N TYR A 154 -7.35 -5.90 9.56
CA TYR A 154 -7.54 -4.51 9.97
C TYR A 154 -6.49 -4.07 10.99
N LYS A 155 -6.25 -4.87 12.04
CA LYS A 155 -5.30 -4.55 13.12
C LYS A 155 -3.84 -4.57 12.67
N LEU A 156 -3.47 -5.48 11.77
CA LEU A 156 -2.09 -5.66 11.33
C LEU A 156 -1.64 -4.73 10.22
N THR A 157 -2.58 -4.02 9.59
CA THR A 157 -2.30 -3.16 8.43
C THR A 157 -2.64 -1.70 8.70
N ASN A 158 -2.21 -0.82 7.80
CA ASN A 158 -2.53 0.59 7.90
C ASN A 158 -4.00 0.91 7.58
N LEU A 159 -4.82 -0.08 7.17
CA LEU A 159 -6.27 0.10 7.03
C LEU A 159 -6.91 0.61 8.32
N SER A 160 -6.37 0.23 9.49
CA SER A 160 -6.82 0.70 10.81
C SER A 160 -6.63 2.21 11.04
N THR A 161 -5.81 2.88 10.24
CA THR A 161 -5.57 4.32 10.36
C THR A 161 -6.34 5.14 9.35
N LEU A 162 -6.98 4.47 8.37
CA LEU A 162 -7.73 5.14 7.32
C LEU A 162 -9.12 5.55 7.81
N LYS A 163 -9.62 6.64 7.24
CA LYS A 163 -10.93 7.21 7.52
C LYS A 163 -11.67 7.50 6.21
N LYS A 164 -12.96 7.83 6.29
CA LYS A 164 -13.68 8.39 5.15
C LYS A 164 -12.89 9.55 4.55
N ASN A 165 -12.80 9.60 3.25
CA ASN A 165 -12.02 10.54 2.43
C ASN A 165 -10.49 10.31 2.45
N SER A 166 -9.96 9.28 3.12
CA SER A 166 -8.56 8.87 2.93
C SER A 166 -8.34 8.35 1.49
N LEU A 167 -7.11 8.52 1.01
CA LEU A 167 -6.64 7.99 -0.28
C LEU A 167 -5.82 6.73 -0.07
#